data_41c55ba880d8aae2adcf9522707e85ba
#
_entry.id   41c55ba880d8aae2adcf9522707e85ba
#
_cell.length_a   1.000
_cell.length_b   1.000
_cell.length_c   1.000
_cell.angle_alpha   90.00
_cell.angle_beta   90.00
_cell.angle_gamma   90.00
#
_symmetry.space_group_name_H-M   'P 1'
#
loop_
_entity.id
_entity.type
_entity.pdbx_description
1 polymer ?
#
loop_
_entity_poly.entity_id
_entity_poly.type
_entity_poly.pdbx_seq_one_letter_code
_entity_poly.pdbx_strand_id
1 'polypeptide(L)'
;MSAPLFANSPETLGSTAADVIPGPLEQEVRRIYARSPLYGQRFPLHDAPLRWACYREIPALSKQEIVERGHQAFFTDYAEIERGFEAKRYEYEHTGGTTQSPMTVIMEEGWWNAQTARAYEASPILREFVGRPYRKCVLARSE
;
A
#
# COMPACT_ATOMS: atom_id res chain seq x y z
N MET A 1 -44.31 -3.85 -30.85
CA MET A 1 -43.29 -4.88 -31.04
C MET A 1 -42.00 -4.16 -31.49
N SER A 2 -41.13 -3.83 -30.52
CA SER A 2 -39.83 -3.20 -30.79
C SER A 2 -38.76 -4.11 -30.21
N ALA A 3 -37.87 -4.53 -31.06
CA ALA A 3 -36.72 -5.37 -30.69
C ALA A 3 -35.64 -4.52 -29.95
N PRO A 4 -34.93 -5.05 -28.99
CA PRO A 4 -33.82 -4.34 -28.39
C PRO A 4 -32.58 -4.50 -29.30
N LEU A 5 -32.10 -3.37 -29.79
CA LEU A 5 -30.72 -3.19 -30.28
C LEU A 5 -29.84 -3.04 -29.01
N PHE A 6 -28.81 -3.84 -28.96
CA PHE A 6 -27.49 -3.69 -28.32
C PHE A 6 -26.99 -5.04 -27.83
N ALA A 7 -26.58 -5.88 -28.81
CA ALA A 7 -25.57 -6.89 -28.52
C ALA A 7 -24.23 -6.33 -28.98
N ASN A 8 -23.54 -5.58 -28.10
CA ASN A 8 -22.13 -5.34 -28.26
C ASN A 8 -21.40 -6.52 -27.61
N SER A 9 -20.95 -7.45 -28.41
CA SER A 9 -19.93 -8.40 -28.03
C SER A 9 -18.66 -7.61 -27.66
N PRO A 10 -18.02 -7.90 -26.53
CA PRO A 10 -16.72 -7.31 -26.24
C PRO A 10 -15.73 -7.87 -27.26
N GLU A 11 -15.29 -7.00 -28.17
CA GLU A 11 -14.14 -7.28 -29.03
C GLU A 11 -12.97 -7.67 -28.12
N THR A 12 -12.41 -8.83 -28.39
CA THR A 12 -11.19 -9.35 -27.81
C THR A 12 -10.05 -8.44 -28.26
N LEU A 13 -9.86 -7.31 -27.54
CA LEU A 13 -8.70 -6.45 -27.69
C LEU A 13 -7.46 -7.28 -27.37
N GLY A 14 -6.67 -7.55 -28.39
CA GLY A 14 -5.40 -8.26 -28.28
C GLY A 14 -4.55 -7.62 -27.17
N SER A 15 -4.27 -8.41 -26.13
CA SER A 15 -3.47 -7.98 -24.99
C SER A 15 -2.08 -7.63 -25.46
N THR A 16 -1.77 -6.34 -25.54
CA THR A 16 -0.38 -5.90 -25.76
C THR A 16 0.40 -6.04 -24.46
N ALA A 17 1.70 -6.35 -24.54
CA ALA A 17 2.58 -6.44 -23.37
C ALA A 17 2.56 -5.16 -22.50
N ALA A 18 2.16 -4.03 -23.07
CA ALA A 18 2.00 -2.74 -22.38
C ALA A 18 0.78 -2.68 -21.42
N ASP A 19 -0.18 -3.60 -21.53
CA ASP A 19 -1.37 -3.64 -20.66
C ASP A 19 -1.14 -4.40 -19.34
N VAL A 20 -0.04 -5.13 -19.23
CA VAL A 20 0.30 -5.91 -18.02
C VAL A 20 1.11 -5.04 -17.07
N ILE A 21 0.82 -5.11 -15.77
CA ILE A 21 1.61 -4.39 -14.77
C ILE A 21 3.01 -5.01 -14.64
N PRO A 22 4.04 -4.23 -14.24
CA PRO A 22 5.38 -4.76 -14.03
C PRO A 22 5.41 -5.92 -13.04
N GLY A 23 6.17 -6.97 -13.33
CA GLY A 23 6.25 -8.18 -12.52
C GLY A 23 6.52 -7.92 -11.02
N PRO A 24 7.47 -7.04 -10.63
CA PRO A 24 7.67 -6.70 -9.22
C PRO A 24 6.43 -6.09 -8.55
N LEU A 25 5.67 -5.26 -9.26
CA LEU A 25 4.42 -4.69 -8.74
C LEU A 25 3.34 -5.77 -8.59
N GLU A 26 3.22 -6.67 -9.56
CA GLU A 26 2.28 -7.79 -9.48
C GLU A 26 2.59 -8.69 -8.27
N GLN A 27 3.85 -9.03 -8.06
CA GLN A 27 4.28 -9.84 -6.91
C GLN A 27 3.91 -9.16 -5.59
N GLU A 28 4.12 -7.86 -5.48
CA GLU A 28 3.76 -7.11 -4.27
C GLU A 28 2.25 -7.07 -4.05
N VAL A 29 1.45 -6.82 -5.09
CA VAL A 29 -0.01 -6.87 -5.00
C VAL A 29 -0.47 -8.25 -4.54
N ARG A 30 0.02 -9.33 -5.12
CA ARG A 30 -0.33 -10.70 -4.72
C ARG A 30 0.09 -11.01 -3.30
N ARG A 31 1.26 -10.53 -2.87
CA ARG A 31 1.73 -10.67 -1.48
C ARG A 31 0.79 -9.99 -0.49
N ILE A 32 0.33 -8.78 -0.80
CA ILE A 32 -0.64 -8.04 0.02
C ILE A 32 -1.96 -8.81 0.10
N TYR A 33 -2.48 -9.29 -1.03
CA TYR A 33 -3.71 -10.05 -1.07
C TYR A 33 -3.66 -11.37 -0.29
N ALA A 34 -2.53 -12.07 -0.35
CA ALA A 34 -2.32 -13.30 0.40
C ALA A 34 -2.30 -13.08 1.93
N ARG A 35 -1.87 -11.89 2.37
CA ARG A 35 -1.74 -11.53 3.79
C ARG A 35 -2.92 -10.74 4.33
N SER A 36 -3.75 -10.17 3.47
CA SER A 36 -4.87 -9.32 3.86
C SER A 36 -6.20 -9.88 3.36
N PRO A 37 -6.95 -10.57 4.23
CA PRO A 37 -8.26 -11.12 3.88
C PRO A 37 -9.24 -10.05 3.43
N LEU A 38 -9.10 -8.82 3.92
CA LEU A 38 -9.94 -7.69 3.52
C LEU A 38 -9.89 -7.42 2.01
N TYR A 39 -8.70 -7.40 1.43
CA TYR A 39 -8.56 -7.19 -0.02
C TYR A 39 -9.11 -8.36 -0.81
N GLY A 40 -8.81 -9.59 -0.42
CA GLY A 40 -9.31 -10.79 -1.09
C GLY A 40 -10.85 -10.90 -1.07
N GLN A 41 -11.49 -10.43 0.00
CA GLN A 41 -12.96 -10.41 0.10
C GLN A 41 -13.61 -9.31 -0.77
N ARG A 42 -12.97 -8.15 -0.88
CA ARG A 42 -13.54 -7.01 -1.62
C ARG A 42 -13.35 -7.09 -3.12
N PHE A 43 -12.22 -7.61 -3.55
CA PHE A 43 -11.85 -7.66 -4.95
C PHE A 43 -10.96 -8.89 -5.20
N PRO A 44 -11.54 -10.03 -5.53
CA PRO A 44 -10.77 -11.23 -5.82
C PRO A 44 -9.86 -10.99 -7.04
N LEU A 45 -8.57 -11.19 -6.88
CA LEU A 45 -7.63 -11.15 -7.99
C LEU A 45 -7.82 -12.39 -8.85
N HIS A 46 -8.00 -12.17 -10.15
CA HIS A 46 -7.98 -13.25 -11.13
C HIS A 46 -6.55 -13.77 -11.35
N ASP A 47 -6.44 -14.94 -11.98
CA ASP A 47 -5.15 -15.55 -12.29
C ASP A 47 -4.29 -14.64 -13.18
N ALA A 48 -2.99 -14.84 -13.13
CA ALA A 48 -1.98 -14.04 -13.82
C ALA A 48 -2.16 -13.99 -15.35
N PRO A 49 -1.64 -12.96 -16.02
CA PRO A 49 -0.99 -11.78 -15.46
C PRO A 49 -1.98 -10.68 -15.09
N LEU A 50 -1.66 -9.91 -14.04
CA LEU A 50 -2.49 -8.78 -13.62
C LEU A 50 -2.34 -7.60 -14.60
N ARG A 51 -3.47 -7.10 -15.08
CA ARG A 51 -3.51 -5.99 -16.03
C ARG A 51 -3.73 -4.65 -15.35
N TRP A 52 -3.28 -3.57 -15.98
CA TRP A 52 -3.51 -2.22 -15.49
C TRP A 52 -4.99 -1.89 -15.29
N ALA A 53 -5.87 -2.38 -16.16
CA ALA A 53 -7.31 -2.22 -15.99
C ALA A 53 -7.78 -2.79 -14.66
N CYS A 54 -7.45 -4.06 -14.37
CA CYS A 54 -7.83 -4.72 -13.12
C CYS A 54 -7.15 -4.06 -11.89
N TYR A 55 -5.88 -3.65 -12.02
CA TYR A 55 -5.17 -2.98 -10.94
C TYR A 55 -5.85 -1.66 -10.54
N ARG A 56 -6.35 -0.90 -11.50
CA ARG A 56 -7.06 0.37 -11.25
C ARG A 56 -8.46 0.19 -10.65
N GLU A 57 -9.04 -0.99 -10.80
CA GLU A 57 -10.33 -1.34 -10.20
C GLU A 57 -10.21 -1.77 -8.73
N ILE A 58 -8.99 -2.02 -8.23
CA ILE A 58 -8.78 -2.32 -6.81
C ILE A 58 -9.28 -1.14 -5.98
N PRO A 59 -10.29 -1.34 -5.13
CA PRO A 59 -10.91 -0.24 -4.41
C PRO A 59 -9.94 0.36 -3.38
N ALA A 60 -9.83 1.68 -3.40
CA ALA A 60 -9.11 2.39 -2.35
C ALA A 60 -9.84 2.25 -1.01
N LEU A 61 -9.08 2.17 0.07
CA LEU A 61 -9.61 2.24 1.43
C LEU A 61 -9.62 3.68 1.90
N SER A 62 -10.74 4.12 2.44
CA SER A 62 -10.81 5.40 3.13
C SER A 62 -10.16 5.32 4.51
N LYS A 63 -9.67 6.45 5.03
CA LYS A 63 -9.15 6.54 6.39
C LYS A 63 -10.19 6.09 7.42
N GLN A 64 -11.43 6.51 7.24
CA GLN A 64 -12.54 6.14 8.12
C GLN A 64 -12.71 4.61 8.16
N GLU A 65 -12.73 3.97 7.01
CA GLU A 65 -12.87 2.52 6.92
C GLU A 65 -11.71 1.77 7.59
N ILE A 66 -10.49 2.27 7.47
CA ILE A 66 -9.31 1.70 8.14
C ILE A 66 -9.46 1.81 9.67
N VAL A 67 -9.89 2.97 10.17
CA VAL A 67 -10.09 3.21 11.61
C VAL A 67 -11.22 2.34 12.16
N GLU A 68 -12.36 2.27 11.47
CA GLU A 68 -13.52 1.49 11.90
C GLU A 68 -13.25 -0.02 11.96
N ARG A 69 -12.49 -0.56 11.01
CA ARG A 69 -12.14 -1.98 10.97
C ARG A 69 -11.02 -2.36 11.93
N GLY A 70 -10.19 -1.40 12.28
CA GLY A 70 -8.96 -1.64 13.04
C GLY A 70 -7.91 -2.38 12.22
N HIS A 71 -6.66 -2.29 12.66
CA HIS A 71 -5.52 -2.86 11.94
C HIS A 71 -5.54 -4.40 11.86
N GLN A 72 -6.22 -5.08 12.79
CA GLN A 72 -6.34 -6.53 12.80
C GLN A 72 -7.03 -7.09 11.54
N ALA A 73 -7.98 -6.34 10.96
CA ALA A 73 -8.70 -6.76 9.76
C ALA A 73 -7.80 -6.88 8.50
N PHE A 74 -6.57 -6.36 8.57
CA PHE A 74 -5.63 -6.36 7.45
C PHE A 74 -4.68 -7.56 7.44
N PHE A 75 -4.70 -8.42 8.46
CA PHE A 75 -3.76 -9.53 8.59
C PHE A 75 -4.48 -10.86 8.74
N THR A 76 -4.02 -11.87 8.00
CA THR A 76 -4.53 -13.24 8.09
C THR A 76 -4.10 -13.91 9.40
N ASP A 77 -2.86 -13.67 9.82
CA ASP A 77 -2.32 -14.15 11.09
C ASP A 77 -1.88 -12.96 11.95
N TYR A 78 -2.81 -12.44 12.73
CA TYR A 78 -2.50 -11.32 13.61
C TYR A 78 -1.58 -11.73 14.77
N ALA A 79 -1.57 -13.00 15.17
CA ALA A 79 -0.65 -13.49 16.18
C ALA A 79 0.82 -13.43 15.74
N GLU A 80 1.09 -13.52 14.42
CA GLU A 80 2.45 -13.25 13.90
C GLU A 80 2.85 -11.78 14.13
N ILE A 81 1.91 -10.87 13.96
CA ILE A 81 2.14 -9.43 14.19
C ILE A 81 2.40 -9.17 15.68
N GLU A 82 1.62 -9.77 16.59
CA GLU A 82 1.83 -9.66 18.04
C GLU A 82 3.21 -10.17 18.44
N ARG A 83 3.63 -11.33 17.96
CA ARG A 83 4.99 -11.84 18.16
C ARG A 83 6.07 -10.91 17.58
N GLY A 84 5.74 -10.21 16.51
CA GLY A 84 6.63 -9.19 15.91
C GLY A 84 6.84 -7.99 16.84
N PHE A 85 5.79 -7.52 17.52
CA PHE A 85 5.91 -6.47 18.54
C PHE A 85 6.72 -6.92 19.77
N GLU A 86 6.45 -8.12 20.27
CA GLU A 86 7.22 -8.70 21.39
C GLU A 86 8.71 -8.79 21.05
N ALA A 87 9.03 -9.17 19.81
CA ALA A 87 10.39 -9.26 19.29
C ALA A 87 10.98 -7.89 18.85
N LYS A 88 10.26 -6.79 19.06
CA LYS A 88 10.65 -5.43 18.63
C LYS A 88 10.95 -5.31 17.13
N ARG A 89 10.29 -6.11 16.30
CA ARG A 89 10.38 -6.01 14.84
C ARG A 89 9.40 -5.02 14.26
N TYR A 90 8.35 -4.70 15.00
CA TYR A 90 7.29 -3.77 14.61
C TYR A 90 7.09 -2.71 15.67
N GLU A 91 6.65 -1.55 15.21
CA GLU A 91 6.27 -0.41 16.04
C GLU A 91 4.95 0.17 15.56
N TYR A 92 4.21 0.83 16.44
CA TYR A 92 3.03 1.59 16.09
C TYR A 92 3.41 3.02 15.76
N GLU A 93 2.92 3.48 14.62
CA GLU A 93 2.99 4.89 14.24
C GLU A 93 1.58 5.48 14.14
N HIS A 94 1.45 6.71 14.54
CA HIS A 94 0.21 7.45 14.45
C HIS A 94 0.31 8.53 13.38
N THR A 95 -0.67 8.55 12.47
CA THR A 95 -0.72 9.62 11.48
C THR A 95 -1.12 10.92 12.17
N GLY A 96 -0.25 11.93 12.14
CA GLY A 96 -0.60 13.29 12.48
C GLY A 96 -1.64 13.83 11.48
N GLY A 97 -2.61 14.58 11.95
CA GLY A 97 -3.59 15.23 11.08
C GLY A 97 -4.64 15.99 11.86
N THR A 98 -5.19 17.01 11.23
CA THR A 98 -6.27 17.86 11.76
C THR A 98 -7.63 17.17 11.81
N THR A 99 -7.75 15.96 11.29
CA THR A 99 -8.97 15.16 11.32
C THR A 99 -9.06 14.36 12.61
N GLN A 100 -10.24 14.33 13.18
CA GLN A 100 -10.59 13.92 14.55
C GLN A 100 -10.15 12.52 15.02
N SER A 101 -9.60 11.67 14.14
CA SER A 101 -9.14 10.34 14.55
C SER A 101 -7.78 10.05 13.94
N PRO A 102 -6.72 9.93 14.76
CA PRO A 102 -5.44 9.45 14.27
C PRO A 102 -5.59 8.01 13.76
N MET A 103 -4.97 7.73 12.63
CA MET A 103 -4.87 6.36 12.13
C MET A 103 -3.58 5.74 12.68
N THR A 104 -3.71 4.56 13.26
CA THR A 104 -2.57 3.76 13.68
C THR A 104 -2.12 2.88 12.52
N VAL A 105 -0.84 2.89 12.24
CA VAL A 105 -0.19 2.00 11.25
C VAL A 105 0.88 1.16 11.95
N ILE A 106 1.10 -0.04 11.43
CA ILE A 106 2.16 -0.93 11.90
C ILE A 106 3.33 -0.78 10.95
N MET A 107 4.49 -0.46 11.49
CA MET A 107 5.72 -0.24 10.74
C MET A 107 6.78 -1.25 11.16
N GLU A 108 7.62 -1.67 10.24
CA GLU A 108 8.85 -2.39 10.59
C GLU A 108 9.82 -1.44 11.30
N GLU A 109 10.48 -1.94 12.36
CA GLU A 109 11.50 -1.16 13.06
C GLU A 109 12.55 -0.64 12.07
N GLY A 110 12.87 0.64 12.19
CA GLY A 110 13.83 1.29 11.31
C GLY A 110 13.34 1.63 9.91
N TRP A 111 12.06 1.39 9.60
CA TRP A 111 11.49 1.71 8.28
C TRP A 111 11.70 3.19 7.89
N TRP A 112 11.47 4.12 8.82
CA TRP A 112 11.69 5.55 8.58
C TRP A 112 13.14 5.88 8.25
N ASN A 113 14.08 5.23 8.93
CA ASN A 113 15.50 5.42 8.66
C ASN A 113 15.85 4.92 7.25
N ALA A 114 15.33 3.76 6.87
CA ALA A 114 15.53 3.20 5.53
C ALA A 114 14.92 4.10 4.44
N GLN A 115 13.71 4.62 4.64
CA GLN A 115 13.09 5.54 3.67
C GLN A 115 13.84 6.87 3.59
N THR A 116 14.30 7.39 4.73
CA THR A 116 15.13 8.61 4.76
C THR A 116 16.43 8.39 3.98
N ALA A 117 17.12 7.28 4.19
CA ALA A 117 18.34 6.95 3.46
C ALA A 117 18.09 6.90 1.94
N ARG A 118 17.02 6.21 1.52
CA ARG A 118 16.63 6.15 0.09
C ARG A 118 16.31 7.52 -0.49
N ALA A 119 15.61 8.38 0.27
CA ALA A 119 15.30 9.74 -0.16
C ALA A 119 16.57 10.59 -0.35
N TYR A 120 17.54 10.42 0.55
CA TYR A 120 18.83 11.10 0.44
C TYR A 120 19.62 10.61 -0.77
N GLU A 121 19.66 9.32 -1.02
CA GLU A 121 20.34 8.73 -2.17
C GLU A 121 19.70 9.15 -3.50
N ALA A 122 18.36 9.22 -3.54
CA ALA A 122 17.61 9.61 -4.74
C ALA A 122 17.69 11.10 -5.06
N SER A 123 17.91 11.96 -4.07
CA SER A 123 17.97 13.41 -4.24
C SER A 123 19.38 13.87 -4.63
N PRO A 124 19.56 14.56 -5.76
CA PRO A 124 20.86 15.12 -6.13
C PRO A 124 21.43 16.05 -5.07
N ILE A 125 20.59 16.82 -4.38
CA ILE A 125 20.99 17.77 -3.34
C ILE A 125 21.33 17.03 -2.03
N LEU A 126 20.44 16.14 -1.56
CA LEU A 126 20.60 15.48 -0.27
C LEU A 126 21.72 14.43 -0.29
N ARG A 127 22.04 13.86 -1.45
CA ARG A 127 23.13 12.89 -1.61
C ARG A 127 24.47 13.44 -1.18
N GLU A 128 24.70 14.73 -1.31
CA GLU A 128 25.93 15.37 -0.86
C GLU A 128 26.13 15.32 0.67
N PHE A 129 25.05 15.09 1.43
CA PHE A 129 25.09 15.01 2.88
C PHE A 129 25.21 13.58 3.41
N VAL A 130 25.12 12.57 2.55
CA VAL A 130 25.29 11.17 2.95
C VAL A 130 26.72 10.98 3.47
N GLY A 131 26.85 10.48 4.71
CA GLY A 131 28.14 10.25 5.35
C GLY A 131 28.89 11.50 5.84
N ARG A 132 28.27 12.67 5.74
CA ARG A 132 28.83 13.92 6.26
C ARG A 132 28.09 14.40 7.50
N PRO A 133 28.75 15.03 8.48
CA PRO A 133 28.05 15.64 9.60
C PRO A 133 27.20 16.80 9.10
N TYR A 134 25.91 16.81 9.43
CA TYR A 134 24.99 17.90 9.11
C TYR A 134 24.07 18.19 10.30
N ARG A 135 23.48 19.38 10.31
CA ARG A 135 22.45 19.74 11.29
C ARG A 135 21.08 19.57 10.63
N LYS A 136 20.22 18.77 11.25
CA LYS A 136 18.83 18.61 10.85
C LYS A 136 17.94 19.50 11.70
N CYS A 137 17.17 20.37 11.06
CA CYS A 137 16.11 21.12 11.72
C CYS A 137 14.77 20.48 11.33
N VAL A 138 14.01 20.10 12.32
CA VAL A 138 12.65 19.57 12.12
C VAL A 138 11.68 20.60 12.69
N LEU A 139 10.85 21.15 11.79
CA LEU A 139 9.75 22.02 12.19
C LEU A 139 8.56 21.13 12.53
N ALA A 140 8.31 20.96 13.82
CA ALA A 140 7.13 20.25 14.31
C ALA A 140 6.19 21.27 14.96
N ARG A 141 4.89 21.07 14.78
CA ARG A 141 3.88 21.83 15.51
C ARG A 141 3.89 21.29 16.94
N SER A 142 4.18 22.14 17.92
CA SER A 142 3.92 21.81 19.32
C SER A 142 2.41 21.82 19.53
N GLU A 143 1.87 20.75 20.05
CA GLU A 143 0.50 20.71 20.56
C GLU A 143 0.39 21.46 21.89
#